data_f0fcfed000f9ae2698bafb513a3470fe
#
_entry.id   f0fcfed000f9ae2698bafb513a3470fe
#
_cell.length_a   1.000
_cell.length_b   1.000
_cell.length_c   1.000
_cell.angle_alpha   90.00
_cell.angle_beta   90.00
_cell.angle_gamma   90.00
#
_symmetry.space_group_name_H-M   'P 1'
#
loop_
_entity.id
_entity.type
_entity.pdbx_description
1 polymer ?
#
loop_
_entity_poly.entity_id
_entity_poly.type
_entity_poly.pdbx_seq_one_letter_code
_entity_poly.pdbx_strand_id
1 'polypeptide(L)'
;QSNSRKYIMSGTPRVEMVQYGTIYSNLDDLDTDITYTKEKDTHRFHVNTHLVDADQQTPIQGAIPVTLDYVYSQQGLSIEMEHCPLTACLVLPVIAAPSEVVDITPEGMRLQKKDGVLEVVCVNGRMKVAPTDKDGRIFNPVPGFSFIPLQVFPDSPDKKIQVKIMYN
;
A
#
# COMPACT_ATOMS: atom_id res chain seq x y z
N GLN A 1 17.65 -14.26 -9.99
CA GLN A 1 17.01 -12.95 -10.27
C GLN A 1 15.53 -12.86 -9.83
N SER A 2 14.77 -13.96 -9.84
CA SER A 2 13.33 -13.93 -9.50
C SER A 2 13.03 -13.65 -8.02
N ASN A 3 13.93 -14.02 -7.11
CA ASN A 3 13.69 -13.90 -5.67
C ASN A 3 13.77 -12.46 -5.16
N SER A 4 14.75 -11.66 -5.62
CA SER A 4 14.96 -10.29 -5.15
C SER A 4 13.74 -9.39 -5.44
N ARG A 5 13.16 -9.50 -6.64
CA ARG A 5 11.98 -8.72 -7.02
C ARG A 5 10.76 -9.06 -6.15
N LYS A 6 10.52 -10.35 -5.92
CA LYS A 6 9.43 -10.81 -5.06
C LYS A 6 9.57 -10.26 -3.63
N TYR A 7 10.78 -10.21 -3.10
CA TYR A 7 11.05 -9.67 -1.78
C TYR A 7 10.77 -8.17 -1.69
N ILE A 8 11.27 -7.40 -2.65
CA ILE A 8 11.04 -5.96 -2.71
C ILE A 8 9.54 -5.66 -2.82
N MET A 9 8.85 -6.30 -3.74
CA MET A 9 7.41 -6.07 -3.96
C MET A 9 6.57 -6.42 -2.72
N SER A 10 6.87 -7.50 -2.03
CA SER A 10 6.10 -7.93 -0.87
C SER A 10 6.18 -6.97 0.32
N GLY A 11 7.29 -6.27 0.49
CA GLY A 11 7.51 -5.32 1.58
C GLY A 11 7.26 -3.85 1.24
N THR A 12 6.83 -3.53 0.02
CA THR A 12 6.68 -2.15 -0.46
C THR A 12 5.21 -1.77 -0.57
N PRO A 13 4.80 -0.61 -0.03
CA PRO A 13 3.48 -0.03 -0.31
C PRO A 13 3.30 0.17 -1.82
N ARG A 14 2.16 -0.25 -2.35
CA ARG A 14 1.91 -0.23 -3.78
C ARG A 14 0.42 -0.24 -4.11
N VAL A 15 0.07 0.17 -5.31
CA VAL A 15 -1.26 -0.03 -5.87
C VAL A 15 -1.26 -1.31 -6.69
N GLU A 16 -2.25 -2.15 -6.49
CA GLU A 16 -2.43 -3.40 -7.23
C GLU A 16 -3.84 -3.57 -7.74
N MET A 17 -3.94 -4.16 -8.90
CA MET A 17 -5.18 -4.68 -9.48
C MET A 17 -4.92 -6.08 -10.03
N VAL A 18 -5.80 -7.01 -9.73
CA VAL A 18 -5.75 -8.36 -10.31
C VAL A 18 -6.85 -8.51 -11.33
N GLN A 19 -6.50 -8.89 -12.56
CA GLN A 19 -7.43 -9.10 -13.64
C GLN A 19 -7.06 -10.39 -14.39
N TYR A 20 -7.97 -11.34 -14.41
CA TYR A 20 -7.76 -12.67 -15.05
C TYR A 20 -6.44 -13.35 -14.62
N GLY A 21 -6.11 -13.27 -13.34
CA GLY A 21 -4.89 -13.88 -12.79
C GLY A 21 -3.60 -13.09 -13.02
N THR A 22 -3.66 -11.98 -13.74
CA THR A 22 -2.52 -11.08 -13.93
C THR A 22 -2.54 -9.96 -12.91
N ILE A 23 -1.40 -9.69 -12.28
CA ILE A 23 -1.20 -8.57 -11.35
C ILE A 23 -0.69 -7.37 -12.12
N TYR A 24 -1.40 -6.26 -12.02
CA TYR A 24 -1.00 -4.94 -12.50
C TYR A 24 -0.65 -4.07 -11.30
N SER A 25 0.52 -3.43 -11.34
CA SER A 25 1.02 -2.63 -10.22
C SER A 25 1.79 -1.41 -10.70
N ASN A 26 1.74 -0.35 -9.91
CA ASN A 26 2.58 0.84 -10.16
C ASN A 26 4.08 0.56 -9.91
N LEU A 27 4.44 -0.46 -9.13
CA LEU A 27 5.84 -0.83 -8.93
C LEU A 27 6.52 -1.35 -10.20
N ASP A 28 5.74 -1.82 -11.16
CA ASP A 28 6.25 -2.31 -12.44
C ASP A 28 6.33 -1.19 -13.50
N ASP A 29 5.74 -0.03 -13.26
CA ASP A 29 5.71 1.08 -14.20
C ASP A 29 7.08 1.77 -14.32
N LEU A 30 7.72 1.63 -15.49
CA LEU A 30 8.99 2.28 -15.79
C LEU A 30 8.84 3.76 -16.18
N ASP A 31 7.60 4.20 -16.46
CA ASP A 31 7.28 5.58 -16.83
C ASP A 31 6.75 6.40 -15.64
N THR A 32 7.02 5.94 -14.41
CA THR A 32 6.63 6.67 -13.20
C THR A 32 7.39 7.99 -13.09
N ASP A 33 6.64 9.08 -12.84
CA ASP A 33 7.18 10.41 -12.60
C ASP A 33 7.01 10.78 -11.11
N ILE A 34 8.10 11.22 -10.49
CA ILE A 34 8.15 11.55 -9.05
C ILE A 34 8.67 12.97 -8.88
N THR A 35 7.89 13.80 -8.17
CA THR A 35 8.28 15.15 -7.78
C THR A 35 8.37 15.23 -6.25
N TYR A 36 9.47 15.77 -5.76
CA TYR A 36 9.69 15.99 -4.33
C TYR A 36 9.56 17.47 -3.98
N THR A 37 8.84 17.76 -2.90
CA THR A 37 8.76 19.09 -2.30
C THR A 37 8.96 19.01 -0.79
N LYS A 38 9.56 20.05 -0.23
CA LYS A 38 9.74 20.20 1.21
C LYS A 38 9.18 21.54 1.67
N GLU A 39 8.33 21.50 2.70
CA GLU A 39 7.81 22.68 3.37
C GLU A 39 8.00 22.50 4.89
N LYS A 40 8.89 23.31 5.49
CA LYS A 40 9.31 23.16 6.89
C LYS A 40 9.79 21.72 7.16
N ASP A 41 9.12 20.99 8.06
CA ASP A 41 9.44 19.61 8.45
C ASP A 41 8.55 18.58 7.72
N THR A 42 7.82 19.01 6.71
CA THR A 42 6.96 18.16 5.90
C THR A 42 7.61 17.86 4.55
N HIS A 43 7.72 16.58 4.22
CA HIS A 43 8.28 16.09 2.97
C HIS A 43 7.20 15.42 2.15
N ARG A 44 6.99 15.88 0.92
CA ARG A 44 5.98 15.35 0.00
C ARG A 44 6.63 14.76 -1.24
N PHE A 45 6.26 13.51 -1.56
CA PHE A 45 6.60 12.86 -2.83
C PHE A 45 5.30 12.70 -3.62
N HIS A 46 5.19 13.43 -4.71
CA HIS A 46 4.07 13.35 -5.63
C HIS A 46 4.41 12.40 -6.76
N VAL A 47 3.60 11.37 -6.98
CA VAL A 47 3.86 10.28 -7.91
C VAL A 47 2.74 10.19 -8.93
N ASN A 48 3.08 10.33 -10.21
CA ASN A 48 2.20 10.02 -11.33
C ASN A 48 2.68 8.71 -11.96
N THR A 49 1.80 7.72 -11.99
CA THR A 49 2.15 6.36 -12.38
C THR A 49 0.97 5.67 -13.06
N HIS A 50 1.19 4.48 -13.57
CA HIS A 50 0.17 3.64 -14.21
C HIS A 50 0.22 2.23 -13.64
N LEU A 51 -0.87 1.51 -13.78
CA LEU A 51 -0.94 0.09 -13.45
C LEU A 51 -0.52 -0.72 -14.68
N VAL A 52 0.60 -1.40 -14.59
CA VAL A 52 1.13 -2.28 -15.63
C VAL A 52 1.50 -3.64 -15.06
N ASP A 53 1.59 -4.65 -15.90
CA ASP A 53 2.12 -5.95 -15.51
C ASP A 53 3.65 -6.00 -15.57
N ALA A 54 4.21 -7.17 -15.28
CA ALA A 54 5.67 -7.36 -15.28
C ALA A 54 6.33 -7.14 -16.64
N ASP A 55 5.58 -7.20 -17.73
CA ASP A 55 6.03 -7.01 -19.10
C ASP A 55 5.67 -5.61 -19.65
N GLN A 56 5.31 -4.67 -18.78
CA GLN A 56 4.91 -3.30 -19.13
C GLN A 56 3.60 -3.22 -19.93
N GLN A 57 2.77 -4.25 -19.88
CA GLN A 57 1.49 -4.25 -20.56
C GLN A 57 0.40 -3.62 -19.68
N THR A 58 -0.47 -2.87 -20.32
CA THR A 58 -1.64 -2.28 -19.66
C THR A 58 -2.75 -3.30 -19.47
N PRO A 59 -3.68 -3.08 -18.52
CA PRO A 59 -4.91 -3.88 -18.42
C PRO A 59 -5.74 -3.86 -19.71
N ILE A 60 -6.68 -4.79 -19.82
CA ILE A 60 -7.53 -4.95 -21.03
C ILE A 60 -8.27 -3.66 -21.39
N GLN A 61 -8.75 -2.91 -20.40
CA GLN A 61 -9.44 -1.63 -20.59
C GLN A 61 -8.52 -0.47 -21.01
N GLY A 62 -7.21 -0.71 -21.15
CA GLY A 62 -6.22 0.31 -21.47
C GLY A 62 -5.48 0.86 -20.24
N ALA A 63 -4.72 1.94 -20.45
CA ALA A 63 -3.92 2.55 -19.41
C ALA A 63 -4.78 3.05 -18.23
N ILE A 64 -4.35 2.72 -17.01
CA ILE A 64 -4.98 3.17 -15.77
C ILE A 64 -3.98 4.06 -15.03
N PRO A 65 -4.08 5.39 -15.14
CA PRO A 65 -3.25 6.31 -14.37
C PRO A 65 -3.69 6.34 -12.92
N VAL A 66 -2.72 6.42 -12.01
CA VAL A 66 -2.93 6.58 -10.57
C VAL A 66 -2.01 7.68 -10.07
N THR A 67 -2.53 8.55 -9.22
CA THR A 67 -1.76 9.60 -8.56
C THR A 67 -1.64 9.29 -7.08
N LEU A 68 -0.41 9.33 -6.57
CA LEU A 68 -0.09 9.08 -5.17
C LEU A 68 0.68 10.27 -4.59
N ASP A 69 0.36 10.63 -3.34
CA ASP A 69 1.15 11.55 -2.54
C ASP A 69 1.56 10.86 -1.24
N TYR A 70 2.88 10.77 -1.03
CA TYR A 70 3.46 10.32 0.23
C TYR A 70 3.91 11.54 1.01
N VAL A 71 3.29 11.77 2.17
CA VAL A 71 3.56 12.95 3.00
C VAL A 71 4.13 12.51 4.34
N TYR A 72 5.41 12.79 4.54
CA TYR A 72 6.12 12.51 5.79
C TYR A 72 6.19 13.76 6.65
N SER A 73 5.81 13.63 7.92
CA SER A 73 5.88 14.67 8.92
C SER A 73 6.28 14.11 10.28
N GLN A 74 6.40 14.95 11.28
CA GLN A 74 6.61 14.50 12.67
C GLN A 74 5.44 13.64 13.20
N GLN A 75 4.27 13.77 12.62
CA GLN A 75 3.08 13.01 12.99
C GLN A 75 3.02 11.61 12.36
N GLY A 76 3.86 11.32 11.39
CA GLY A 76 3.93 10.05 10.69
C GLY A 76 3.88 10.18 9.18
N LEU A 77 3.34 9.15 8.54
CA LEU A 77 3.17 9.07 7.10
C LEU A 77 1.68 9.16 6.73
N SER A 78 1.37 10.02 5.77
CA SER A 78 0.07 10.04 5.09
C SER A 78 0.27 9.62 3.63
N ILE A 79 -0.57 8.70 3.15
CA ILE A 79 -0.63 8.29 1.74
C ILE A 79 -1.97 8.72 1.19
N GLU A 80 -1.95 9.56 0.17
CA GLU A 80 -3.14 10.00 -0.55
C GLU A 80 -3.14 9.36 -1.95
N MET A 81 -4.28 8.85 -2.38
CA MET A 81 -4.42 8.20 -3.69
C MET A 81 -5.64 8.72 -4.42
N GLU A 82 -5.45 9.14 -5.66
CA GLU A 82 -6.50 9.60 -6.56
C GLU A 82 -6.58 8.72 -7.82
N HIS A 83 -7.76 8.70 -8.43
CA HIS A 83 -8.06 8.01 -9.69
C HIS A 83 -7.93 6.48 -9.61
N CYS A 84 -7.95 5.92 -8.39
CA CYS A 84 -7.91 4.48 -8.21
C CYS A 84 -9.26 3.86 -8.59
N PRO A 85 -9.30 2.91 -9.52
CA PRO A 85 -10.54 2.20 -9.83
C PRO A 85 -10.99 1.33 -8.66
N LEU A 86 -12.29 1.05 -8.57
CA LEU A 86 -12.87 0.21 -7.49
C LEU A 86 -12.30 -1.20 -7.43
N THR A 87 -11.72 -1.68 -8.53
CA THR A 87 -11.10 -3.01 -8.65
C THR A 87 -9.63 -3.05 -8.25
N ALA A 88 -9.04 -1.89 -7.96
CA ALA A 88 -7.67 -1.77 -7.48
C ALA A 88 -7.63 -1.41 -6.00
N CYS A 89 -6.51 -1.64 -5.36
CA CYS A 89 -6.31 -1.30 -3.95
C CYS A 89 -4.90 -0.79 -3.69
N LEU A 90 -4.78 0.00 -2.63
CA LEU A 90 -3.49 0.29 -2.01
C LEU A 90 -3.13 -0.89 -1.11
N VAL A 91 -1.99 -1.51 -1.34
CA VAL A 91 -1.45 -2.56 -0.49
C VAL A 91 -0.42 -1.94 0.46
N LEU A 92 -0.65 -2.13 1.76
CA LEU A 92 0.23 -1.68 2.83
C LEU A 92 0.75 -2.89 3.60
N PRO A 93 1.97 -3.35 3.34
CA PRO A 93 2.59 -4.39 4.14
C PRO A 93 2.99 -3.83 5.50
N VAL A 94 2.38 -4.30 6.57
CA VAL A 94 2.70 -3.87 7.94
C VAL A 94 3.51 -4.94 8.63
N ILE A 95 4.70 -4.58 9.11
CA ILE A 95 5.56 -5.51 9.84
C ILE A 95 4.96 -5.79 11.21
N ALA A 96 4.70 -7.06 11.49
CA ALA A 96 4.19 -7.52 12.77
C ALA A 96 4.74 -8.88 13.16
N ALA A 97 5.10 -9.07 14.42
CA ALA A 97 5.44 -10.37 14.97
C ALA A 97 4.18 -11.21 15.18
N PRO A 98 4.28 -12.56 15.13
CA PRO A 98 3.12 -13.42 15.36
C PRO A 98 2.46 -13.25 16.72
N SER A 99 3.22 -12.82 17.74
CA SER A 99 2.73 -12.60 19.10
C SER A 99 2.10 -11.22 19.34
N GLU A 100 2.18 -10.30 18.37
CA GLU A 100 1.63 -8.96 18.52
C GLU A 100 0.12 -8.96 18.31
N VAL A 101 -0.57 -8.20 19.16
CA VAL A 101 -2.02 -8.04 19.07
C VAL A 101 -2.36 -7.05 17.96
N VAL A 102 -3.22 -7.50 17.05
CA VAL A 102 -3.67 -6.71 15.91
C VAL A 102 -5.19 -6.60 15.96
N ASP A 103 -5.69 -5.38 15.88
CA ASP A 103 -7.12 -5.08 15.75
C ASP A 103 -7.37 -4.37 14.44
N ILE A 104 -8.22 -4.95 13.59
CA ILE A 104 -8.48 -4.46 12.22
C ILE A 104 -9.98 -4.28 12.03
N THR A 105 -10.36 -3.07 11.60
CA THR A 105 -11.72 -2.72 11.17
C THR A 105 -11.66 -2.18 9.74
N PRO A 106 -12.82 -1.99 9.06
CA PRO A 106 -12.83 -1.35 7.73
C PRO A 106 -12.23 0.05 7.71
N GLU A 107 -12.25 0.77 8.83
CA GLU A 107 -11.77 2.15 8.97
C GLU A 107 -10.30 2.25 9.39
N GLY A 108 -9.72 1.18 9.92
CA GLY A 108 -8.36 1.26 10.39
C GLY A 108 -7.80 0.00 11.05
N MET A 109 -6.56 0.12 11.50
CA MET A 109 -5.83 -0.92 12.19
C MET A 109 -5.10 -0.34 13.40
N ARG A 110 -5.07 -1.11 14.49
CA ARG A 110 -4.19 -0.87 15.64
C ARG A 110 -3.33 -2.08 15.88
N LEU A 111 -2.02 -1.85 16.00
CA LEU A 111 -1.04 -2.89 16.28
C LEU A 111 -0.29 -2.53 17.56
N GLN A 112 -0.46 -3.34 18.60
CA GLN A 112 0.25 -3.16 19.85
C GLN A 112 1.69 -3.63 19.72
N LYS A 113 2.62 -2.70 19.83
CA LYS A 113 4.06 -2.94 19.90
C LYS A 113 4.53 -2.91 21.35
N LYS A 114 5.76 -3.35 21.58
CA LYS A 114 6.37 -3.31 22.91
C LYS A 114 6.41 -1.90 23.51
N ASP A 115 6.73 -0.92 22.68
CA ASP A 115 7.03 0.45 23.12
C ASP A 115 6.00 1.47 22.62
N GLY A 116 4.86 1.03 22.08
CA GLY A 116 3.83 1.93 21.57
C GLY A 116 2.76 1.25 20.76
N VAL A 117 1.96 2.05 20.08
CA VAL A 117 0.86 1.58 19.22
C VAL A 117 1.05 2.13 17.82
N LEU A 118 1.10 1.27 16.83
CA LEU A 118 0.99 1.64 15.43
C LEU A 118 -0.48 1.73 15.05
N GLU A 119 -0.91 2.90 14.57
CA GLU A 119 -2.27 3.13 14.10
C GLU A 119 -2.26 3.42 12.60
N VAL A 120 -3.19 2.80 11.88
CA VAL A 120 -3.48 3.08 10.48
C VAL A 120 -4.94 3.48 10.38
N VAL A 121 -5.22 4.67 9.86
CA VAL A 121 -6.58 5.21 9.70
C VAL A 121 -6.85 5.43 8.23
N CYS A 122 -8.00 4.96 7.74
CA CYS A 122 -8.42 5.08 6.36
C CYS A 122 -9.61 6.02 6.22
N VAL A 123 -9.55 6.94 5.24
CA VAL A 123 -10.62 7.86 4.89
C VAL A 123 -11.00 7.66 3.42
N ASN A 124 -12.30 7.58 3.12
CA ASN A 124 -12.86 7.33 1.79
C ASN A 124 -12.47 5.98 1.17
N GLY A 125 -12.15 5.02 2.01
CA GLY A 125 -11.82 3.67 1.58
C GLY A 125 -12.14 2.65 2.66
N ARG A 126 -12.00 1.38 2.32
CA ARG A 126 -12.23 0.25 3.23
C ARG A 126 -10.99 -0.61 3.31
N MET A 127 -10.61 -0.91 4.54
CA MET A 127 -9.43 -1.71 4.85
C MET A 127 -9.82 -3.17 5.12
N LYS A 128 -9.04 -4.07 4.58
CA LYS A 128 -9.11 -5.50 4.90
C LYS A 128 -7.74 -6.14 4.82
N VAL A 129 -7.58 -7.33 5.38
CA VAL A 129 -6.38 -8.14 5.19
C VAL A 129 -6.51 -8.90 3.87
N ALA A 130 -5.48 -8.87 3.03
CA ALA A 130 -5.45 -9.66 1.80
C ALA A 130 -5.52 -11.16 2.13
N PRO A 131 -6.06 -12.00 1.22
CA PRO A 131 -5.94 -13.44 1.33
C PRO A 131 -4.48 -13.84 1.43
N THR A 132 -4.17 -14.68 2.42
CA THR A 132 -2.80 -15.06 2.74
C THR A 132 -2.68 -16.56 2.90
N ASP A 133 -1.47 -17.03 3.16
CA ASP A 133 -1.21 -18.38 3.60
C ASP A 133 -1.83 -18.67 4.99
N LYS A 134 -1.60 -19.85 5.53
CA LYS A 134 -2.18 -20.33 6.79
C LYS A 134 -1.88 -19.43 7.99
N ASP A 135 -0.80 -18.66 7.93
CA ASP A 135 -0.36 -17.80 9.03
C ASP A 135 -0.91 -16.36 8.93
N GLY A 136 -1.75 -16.08 7.95
CA GLY A 136 -2.27 -14.74 7.71
C GLY A 136 -1.21 -13.75 7.23
N ARG A 137 -0.09 -14.24 6.69
CA ARG A 137 1.04 -13.46 6.21
C ARG A 137 1.29 -13.78 4.74
N ILE A 138 1.52 -12.79 3.93
CA ILE A 138 1.87 -13.01 2.51
C ILE A 138 3.30 -13.52 2.40
N PHE A 139 4.21 -13.03 3.26
CA PHE A 139 5.61 -13.24 3.02
C PHE A 139 6.48 -13.04 4.27
N ASN A 140 7.41 -13.94 4.49
CA ASN A 140 8.44 -13.87 5.52
C ASN A 140 9.83 -13.78 4.85
N PRO A 141 10.28 -12.58 4.43
CA PRO A 141 11.52 -12.44 3.64
C PRO A 141 12.77 -12.75 4.44
N VAL A 142 12.73 -12.52 5.73
CA VAL A 142 13.84 -12.73 6.66
C VAL A 142 13.29 -13.39 7.92
N PRO A 143 14.00 -14.35 8.52
CA PRO A 143 13.61 -14.93 9.80
C PRO A 143 13.31 -13.85 10.85
N GLY A 144 12.16 -13.93 11.51
CA GLY A 144 11.72 -12.96 12.49
C GLY A 144 10.93 -11.77 11.94
N PHE A 145 10.85 -11.59 10.61
CA PHE A 145 10.03 -10.57 9.98
C PHE A 145 8.82 -11.20 9.28
N SER A 146 7.65 -10.71 9.59
CA SER A 146 6.42 -11.06 8.88
C SER A 146 5.59 -9.82 8.62
N PHE A 147 4.77 -9.86 7.55
CA PHE A 147 3.93 -8.75 7.15
C PHE A 147 2.46 -9.11 7.27
N ILE A 148 1.67 -8.14 7.74
CA ILE A 148 0.22 -8.15 7.57
C ILE A 148 -0.07 -7.38 6.29
N PRO A 149 -0.63 -8.02 5.26
CA PRO A 149 -0.90 -7.35 3.99
C PRO A 149 -2.25 -6.65 4.06
N LEU A 150 -2.25 -5.38 4.42
CA LEU A 150 -3.46 -4.57 4.38
C LEU A 150 -3.78 -4.17 2.95
N GLN A 151 -5.05 -4.28 2.57
CA GLN A 151 -5.60 -3.75 1.33
C GLN A 151 -6.58 -2.63 1.65
N VAL A 152 -6.42 -1.49 0.99
CA VAL A 152 -7.34 -0.36 1.09
C VAL A 152 -8.00 -0.17 -0.26
N PHE A 153 -9.30 -0.46 -0.34
CA PHE A 153 -10.11 -0.27 -1.54
C PHE A 153 -10.85 1.06 -1.49
N PRO A 154 -10.96 1.78 -2.62
CA PRO A 154 -11.73 3.01 -2.66
C PRO A 154 -13.24 2.76 -2.46
N ASP A 155 -13.91 3.67 -1.76
CA ASP A 155 -15.37 3.67 -1.67
C ASP A 155 -16.01 4.19 -2.95
N SER A 156 -15.32 5.09 -3.65
CA SER A 156 -15.74 5.70 -4.90
C SER A 156 -14.52 6.05 -5.75
N PRO A 157 -14.60 5.91 -7.08
CA PRO A 157 -13.50 6.29 -7.97
C PRO A 157 -13.23 7.80 -8.00
N ASP A 158 -14.22 8.62 -7.59
CA ASP A 158 -14.15 10.08 -7.63
C ASP A 158 -13.59 10.70 -6.34
N LYS A 159 -13.37 9.89 -5.30
CA LYS A 159 -12.88 10.39 -4.01
C LYS A 159 -11.42 10.02 -3.81
N LYS A 160 -10.69 10.99 -3.25
CA LYS A 160 -9.33 10.76 -2.76
C LYS A 160 -9.38 9.86 -1.53
N ILE A 161 -8.65 8.73 -1.59
CA ILE A 161 -8.36 7.91 -0.41
C ILE A 161 -7.23 8.58 0.37
N GLN A 162 -7.34 8.60 1.68
CA GLN A 162 -6.25 8.99 2.56
C GLN A 162 -6.01 7.89 3.60
N VAL A 163 -4.76 7.48 3.73
CA VAL A 163 -4.32 6.54 4.77
C VAL A 163 -3.28 7.23 5.62
N LYS A 164 -3.53 7.32 6.92
CA LYS A 164 -2.60 7.89 7.90
C LYS A 164 -1.99 6.78 8.73
N ILE A 165 -0.67 6.78 8.83
CA ILE A 165 0.11 5.83 9.62
C ILE A 165 0.83 6.60 10.70
N MET A 166 0.51 6.30 11.96
CA MET A 166 1.01 7.01 13.15
C MET A 166 1.56 6.01 14.15
N TYR A 167 2.59 6.42 14.86
CA TYR A 167 3.14 5.65 15.98
C TYR A 167 3.11 6.49 17.25
N ASN A 168 2.42 5.99 18.28
CA ASN A 168 2.24 6.66 19.56
C ASN A 168 2.75 5.83 20.73
#